data_d76463f71f5bee13f36c6043971e6e18
#
_entry.id   d76463f71f5bee13f36c6043971e6e18
#
_cell.length_a   1.000
_cell.length_b   1.000
_cell.length_c   1.000
_cell.angle_alpha   90.00
_cell.angle_beta   90.00
_cell.angle_gamma   90.00
#
_symmetry.space_group_name_H-M   'P 1'
#
loop_
_entity.id
_entity.type
_entity.pdbx_description
1 polymer ?
#
loop_
_entity_poly.entity_id
_entity_poly.type
_entity_poly.pdbx_seq_one_letter_code
_entity_poly.pdbx_strand_id
1 'polypeptide(L)'
;KIDFNEGTFTANGDSIGIQELAGKLDPTGGPATSTSSVNLAEAGNAYGVQICDLEIDLATGKTDVIRYTAVQDVGKAVHPQYAEGQIQGGVVQGLGWALNEEYFITDDGAMANRSFLDYRMPTSLDMPMIDTIMVEVPNPLHPYGVRGIGEVPICPPLSAATQAVKEAVGKPFYELPVKPGRILEALNGD
;
A
#
# COMPACT_ATOMS: atom_id res chain seq x y z
N LYS A 1 11.90 23.97 -30.61
CA LYS A 1 11.78 22.78 -29.79
C LYS A 1 13.14 22.46 -29.19
N ILE A 2 13.20 22.11 -27.92
CA ILE A 2 14.44 21.66 -27.26
C ILE A 2 14.28 20.14 -27.08
N ASP A 3 15.27 19.40 -27.55
CA ASP A 3 15.37 17.96 -27.34
C ASP A 3 16.48 17.67 -26.30
N PHE A 4 16.24 16.69 -25.44
CA PHE A 4 17.22 16.26 -24.44
C PHE A 4 17.46 14.76 -24.59
N ASN A 5 18.71 14.40 -24.80
CA ASN A 5 19.14 13.02 -24.92
C ASN A 5 20.49 12.81 -24.27
N GLU A 6 20.64 11.77 -23.45
CA GLU A 6 21.90 11.36 -22.81
C GLU A 6 22.71 12.51 -22.19
N GLY A 7 22.02 13.42 -21.47
CA GLY A 7 22.67 14.54 -20.80
C GLY A 7 23.02 15.74 -21.70
N THR A 8 22.54 15.76 -22.95
CA THR A 8 22.77 16.83 -23.90
C THR A 8 21.47 17.48 -24.34
N PHE A 9 21.39 18.80 -24.27
CA PHE A 9 20.28 19.57 -24.82
C PHE A 9 20.63 20.02 -26.25
N THR A 10 19.69 19.90 -27.16
CA THR A 10 19.83 20.34 -28.56
C THR A 10 18.67 21.23 -28.93
N ALA A 11 18.95 22.38 -29.50
CA ALA A 11 17.98 23.36 -30.02
C ALA A 11 18.52 24.12 -31.21
N ASN A 12 17.74 24.23 -32.29
CA ASN A 12 18.07 25.00 -33.50
C ASN A 12 19.43 24.67 -34.13
N GLY A 13 19.91 23.43 -33.95
CA GLY A 13 21.20 23.01 -34.46
C GLY A 13 22.39 23.17 -33.50
N ASP A 14 22.20 23.87 -32.38
CA ASP A 14 23.18 23.98 -31.31
C ASP A 14 22.96 22.89 -30.26
N SER A 15 24.03 22.48 -29.58
CA SER A 15 23.99 21.53 -28.51
C SER A 15 24.84 21.95 -27.32
N ILE A 16 24.39 21.60 -26.10
CA ILE A 16 25.11 21.87 -24.87
C ILE A 16 24.90 20.72 -23.87
N GLY A 17 25.99 20.24 -23.27
CA GLY A 17 25.95 19.27 -22.21
C GLY A 17 25.39 19.85 -20.90
N ILE A 18 24.72 19.01 -20.10
CA ILE A 18 24.09 19.42 -18.82
C ILE A 18 25.11 20.00 -17.84
N GLN A 19 26.34 19.47 -17.81
CA GLN A 19 27.42 19.97 -16.93
C GLN A 19 27.90 21.35 -17.37
N GLU A 20 28.08 21.54 -18.67
CA GLU A 20 28.45 22.84 -19.23
C GLU A 20 27.38 23.89 -19.04
N LEU A 21 26.11 23.50 -19.25
CA LEU A 21 24.96 24.35 -18.99
C LEU A 21 24.90 24.76 -17.51
N ALA A 22 25.07 23.81 -16.59
CA ALA A 22 25.06 24.07 -15.14
C ALA A 22 26.17 25.10 -14.77
N GLY A 23 27.38 24.97 -15.32
CA GLY A 23 28.46 25.92 -15.11
C GLY A 23 28.18 27.34 -15.65
N LYS A 24 27.33 27.45 -16.67
CA LYS A 24 26.92 28.76 -17.24
C LYS A 24 25.80 29.44 -16.47
N LEU A 25 25.11 28.74 -15.59
CA LEU A 25 23.99 29.29 -14.80
C LEU A 25 24.45 30.10 -13.58
N ASP A 26 25.61 29.77 -13.02
CA ASP A 26 26.16 30.44 -11.83
C ASP A 26 26.29 31.96 -11.99
N PRO A 27 26.86 32.50 -13.10
CA PRO A 27 26.92 33.95 -13.33
C PRO A 27 25.57 34.63 -13.55
N THR A 28 24.50 33.87 -13.82
CA THR A 28 23.17 34.42 -14.10
C THR A 28 22.24 34.42 -12.89
N GLY A 29 22.75 34.08 -11.70
CA GLY A 29 22.04 34.24 -10.43
C GLY A 29 21.46 32.95 -9.83
N GLY A 30 21.99 31.79 -10.20
CA GLY A 30 21.67 30.54 -9.52
C GLY A 30 21.18 29.39 -10.41
N PRO A 31 20.79 28.28 -9.81
CA PRO A 31 20.40 27.09 -10.55
C PRO A 31 19.14 27.31 -11.41
N ALA A 32 19.08 26.62 -12.55
CA ALA A 32 17.88 26.61 -13.36
C ALA A 32 16.75 25.96 -12.57
N THR A 33 15.69 26.71 -12.35
CA THR A 33 14.47 26.23 -11.71
C THR A 33 13.29 26.41 -12.64
N SER A 34 12.40 25.44 -12.64
CA SER A 34 11.16 25.52 -13.40
C SER A 34 10.01 25.00 -12.54
N THR A 35 8.87 25.63 -12.65
CA THR A 35 7.62 25.18 -12.02
C THR A 35 6.63 24.89 -13.13
N SER A 36 6.02 23.70 -13.09
CA SER A 36 4.91 23.36 -13.97
C SER A 36 3.75 22.81 -13.15
N SER A 37 2.54 23.05 -13.61
CA SER A 37 1.32 22.50 -13.05
C SER A 37 0.67 21.60 -14.09
N VAL A 38 0.34 20.38 -13.68
CA VAL A 38 -0.38 19.41 -14.52
C VAL A 38 -1.72 19.10 -13.86
N ASN A 39 -2.81 19.33 -14.58
CA ASN A 39 -4.13 18.89 -14.18
C ASN A 39 -4.52 17.70 -15.07
N LEU A 40 -4.53 16.51 -14.47
CA LEU A 40 -4.99 15.31 -15.17
C LEU A 40 -6.50 15.22 -15.05
N ALA A 41 -7.18 15.09 -16.19
CA ALA A 41 -8.63 14.94 -16.23
C ALA A 41 -9.09 13.58 -15.70
N GLU A 42 -8.24 12.58 -15.77
CA GLU A 42 -8.52 11.21 -15.36
C GLU A 42 -7.30 10.61 -14.62
N ALA A 43 -7.56 9.84 -13.56
CA ALA A 43 -6.55 9.02 -12.91
C ALA A 43 -6.62 7.59 -13.45
N GLY A 44 -5.47 6.96 -13.71
CA GLY A 44 -5.44 5.54 -14.07
C GLY A 44 -5.86 4.68 -12.88
N ASN A 45 -6.77 3.74 -13.10
CA ASN A 45 -7.15 2.76 -12.08
C ASN A 45 -5.97 1.85 -11.75
N ALA A 46 -5.85 1.47 -10.48
CA ALA A 46 -4.94 0.43 -10.04
C ALA A 46 -5.75 -0.81 -9.62
N TYR A 47 -5.24 -1.98 -9.97
CA TYR A 47 -5.91 -3.26 -9.72
C TYR A 47 -5.01 -4.13 -8.85
N GLY A 48 -5.63 -4.87 -7.92
CA GLY A 48 -4.92 -5.80 -7.06
C GLY A 48 -5.77 -7.03 -6.76
N VAL A 49 -5.11 -8.16 -6.58
CA VAL A 49 -5.69 -9.41 -6.09
C VAL A 49 -4.84 -9.89 -4.92
N GLN A 50 -5.49 -10.27 -3.82
CA GLN A 50 -4.75 -10.71 -2.65
C GLN A 50 -5.32 -12.02 -2.11
N ILE A 51 -4.44 -12.87 -1.60
CA ILE A 51 -4.74 -14.20 -1.10
C ILE A 51 -4.20 -14.30 0.33
N CYS A 52 -5.05 -14.73 1.26
CA CYS A 52 -4.72 -14.91 2.66
C CYS A 52 -4.91 -16.37 3.06
N ASP A 53 -3.83 -17.00 3.51
CA ASP A 53 -3.86 -18.30 4.17
C ASP A 53 -3.68 -18.10 5.67
N LEU A 54 -4.58 -18.62 6.48
CA LEU A 54 -4.55 -18.46 7.93
C LEU A 54 -4.92 -19.75 8.67
N GLU A 55 -4.52 -19.80 9.93
CA GLU A 55 -4.93 -20.83 10.89
C GLU A 55 -5.69 -20.19 12.04
N ILE A 56 -6.67 -20.91 12.59
CA ILE A 56 -7.46 -20.50 13.75
C ILE A 56 -7.34 -21.55 14.82
N ASP A 57 -6.91 -21.14 16.00
CA ASP A 57 -7.03 -21.96 17.20
C ASP A 57 -8.50 -21.92 17.69
N LEU A 58 -9.20 -23.01 17.51
CA LEU A 58 -10.63 -23.12 17.84
C LEU A 58 -10.90 -23.02 19.35
N ALA A 59 -9.90 -23.25 20.20
CA ALA A 59 -10.07 -23.12 21.65
C ALA A 59 -9.97 -21.68 22.14
N THR A 60 -9.20 -20.86 21.46
CA THR A 60 -8.94 -19.45 21.85
C THR A 60 -9.49 -18.41 20.88
N GLY A 61 -9.84 -18.82 19.66
CA GLY A 61 -10.21 -17.93 18.57
C GLY A 61 -9.03 -17.15 17.98
N LYS A 62 -7.79 -17.45 18.41
CA LYS A 62 -6.59 -16.80 17.86
C LYS A 62 -6.43 -17.12 16.39
N THR A 63 -6.17 -16.09 15.60
CA THR A 63 -5.94 -16.18 14.16
C THR A 63 -4.47 -15.89 13.88
N ASP A 64 -3.80 -16.79 13.18
CA ASP A 64 -2.42 -16.62 12.70
C ASP A 64 -2.42 -16.62 11.17
N VAL A 65 -1.95 -15.54 10.56
CA VAL A 65 -1.77 -15.46 9.11
C VAL A 65 -0.46 -16.16 8.76
N ILE A 66 -0.56 -17.32 8.10
CA ILE A 66 0.60 -18.18 7.81
C ILE A 66 1.27 -17.86 6.47
N ARG A 67 0.48 -17.31 5.53
CA ARG A 67 0.96 -16.87 4.22
C ARG A 67 0.06 -15.76 3.69
N TYR A 68 0.66 -14.80 3.03
CA TYR A 68 -0.08 -13.76 2.33
C TYR A 68 0.56 -13.42 1.00
N THR A 69 -0.23 -13.39 -0.07
CA THR A 69 0.23 -13.05 -1.43
C THR A 69 -0.54 -11.85 -1.95
N ALA A 70 0.20 -10.81 -2.35
CA ALA A 70 -0.34 -9.59 -2.92
C ALA A 70 0.12 -9.42 -4.38
N VAL A 71 -0.82 -9.52 -5.31
CA VAL A 71 -0.60 -9.24 -6.74
C VAL A 71 -1.12 -7.85 -7.01
N GLN A 72 -0.26 -6.92 -7.43
CA GLN A 72 -0.60 -5.52 -7.60
C GLN A 72 -0.15 -4.98 -8.96
N ASP A 73 -1.07 -4.36 -9.70
CA ASP A 73 -0.71 -3.54 -10.85
C ASP A 73 -0.08 -2.22 -10.38
N VAL A 74 1.19 -2.04 -10.68
CA VAL A 74 2.00 -0.88 -10.28
C VAL A 74 2.23 0.11 -11.44
N GLY A 75 1.65 -0.17 -12.61
CA GLY A 75 1.99 0.55 -13.82
C GLY A 75 3.44 0.25 -14.22
N LYS A 76 4.31 1.26 -14.18
CA LYS A 76 5.76 1.09 -14.30
C LYS A 76 6.41 1.23 -12.92
N ALA A 77 7.07 0.20 -12.44
CA ALA A 77 7.82 0.25 -11.20
C ALA A 77 9.13 1.03 -11.40
N VAL A 78 9.13 2.32 -11.06
CA VAL A 78 10.35 3.16 -11.18
C VAL A 78 11.43 2.71 -10.18
N HIS A 79 11.03 2.26 -9.01
CA HIS A 79 11.90 1.70 -7.99
C HIS A 79 11.27 0.42 -7.41
N PRO A 80 11.53 -0.77 -7.99
CA PRO A 80 10.86 -2.00 -7.62
C PRO A 80 10.93 -2.35 -6.12
N GLN A 81 12.10 -2.21 -5.49
CA GLN A 81 12.27 -2.53 -4.06
C GLN A 81 11.42 -1.64 -3.15
N TYR A 82 11.30 -0.33 -3.47
CA TYR A 82 10.43 0.55 -2.69
C TYR A 82 8.96 0.29 -2.99
N ALA A 83 8.61 -0.05 -4.22
CA ALA A 83 7.26 -0.44 -4.59
C ALA A 83 6.82 -1.71 -3.82
N GLU A 84 7.68 -2.72 -3.75
CA GLU A 84 7.47 -3.93 -2.97
C GLU A 84 7.25 -3.60 -1.48
N GLY A 85 8.12 -2.79 -0.87
CA GLY A 85 7.97 -2.36 0.52
C GLY A 85 6.67 -1.60 0.79
N GLN A 86 6.20 -0.79 -0.16
CA GLN A 86 4.90 -0.11 -0.05
C GLN A 86 3.73 -1.10 -0.07
N ILE A 87 3.78 -2.11 -0.93
CA ILE A 87 2.75 -3.15 -1.00
C ILE A 87 2.72 -3.94 0.31
N GLN A 88 3.89 -4.39 0.80
CA GLN A 88 4.02 -5.12 2.06
C GLN A 88 3.46 -4.31 3.24
N GLY A 89 3.85 -3.03 3.35
CA GLY A 89 3.37 -2.15 4.41
C GLY A 89 1.86 -1.91 4.36
N GLY A 90 1.31 -1.72 3.16
CA GLY A 90 -0.13 -1.57 2.96
C GLY A 90 -0.91 -2.83 3.35
N VAL A 91 -0.42 -4.02 2.98
CA VAL A 91 -1.02 -5.31 3.38
C VAL A 91 -1.05 -5.45 4.90
N VAL A 92 0.08 -5.19 5.58
CA VAL A 92 0.16 -5.30 7.04
C VAL A 92 -0.82 -4.35 7.72
N GLN A 93 -0.94 -3.12 7.23
CA GLN A 93 -1.93 -2.16 7.75
C GLN A 93 -3.36 -2.68 7.57
N GLY A 94 -3.70 -3.21 6.40
CA GLY A 94 -5.04 -3.75 6.15
C GLY A 94 -5.33 -5.00 6.98
N LEU A 95 -4.37 -5.89 7.20
CA LEU A 95 -4.49 -7.03 8.10
C LEU A 95 -4.70 -6.59 9.55
N GLY A 96 -4.00 -5.55 9.99
CA GLY A 96 -4.22 -4.95 11.31
C GLY A 96 -5.68 -4.51 11.50
N TRP A 97 -6.24 -3.82 10.53
CA TRP A 97 -7.65 -3.41 10.56
C TRP A 97 -8.62 -4.60 10.52
N ALA A 98 -8.26 -5.65 9.77
CA ALA A 98 -9.11 -6.83 9.68
C ALA A 98 -9.18 -7.62 10.98
N LEU A 99 -8.09 -7.73 11.73
CA LEU A 99 -7.93 -8.70 12.81
C LEU A 99 -7.71 -8.10 14.20
N ASN A 100 -7.07 -6.92 14.32
CA ASN A 100 -6.56 -6.45 15.61
C ASN A 100 -6.95 -5.02 15.98
N GLU A 101 -6.90 -4.08 15.03
CA GLU A 101 -6.96 -2.64 15.31
C GLU A 101 -8.41 -2.17 15.47
N GLU A 102 -8.68 -1.50 16.58
CA GLU A 102 -9.99 -0.93 16.87
C GLU A 102 -9.85 0.30 17.77
N TYR A 103 -10.70 1.29 17.54
CA TYR A 103 -10.86 2.42 18.45
C TYR A 103 -11.95 2.11 19.49
N PHE A 104 -11.57 2.12 20.76
CA PHE A 104 -12.50 2.07 21.88
C PHE A 104 -12.88 3.49 22.31
N ILE A 105 -14.04 3.95 21.89
CA ILE A 105 -14.54 5.27 22.24
C ILE A 105 -15.48 5.09 23.46
N THR A 106 -15.18 5.84 24.52
CA THR A 106 -15.99 5.89 25.74
C THR A 106 -17.23 6.76 25.55
N ASP A 107 -18.22 6.66 26.44
CA ASP A 107 -19.49 7.40 26.35
C ASP A 107 -19.30 8.94 26.35
N ASP A 108 -18.21 9.43 26.93
CA ASP A 108 -17.81 10.85 26.90
C ASP A 108 -17.04 11.25 25.64
N GLY A 109 -16.86 10.34 24.69
CA GLY A 109 -16.21 10.59 23.41
C GLY A 109 -14.68 10.50 23.46
N ALA A 110 -14.09 10.04 24.57
CA ALA A 110 -12.64 9.88 24.67
C ALA A 110 -12.21 8.50 24.11
N MET A 111 -11.03 8.45 23.49
CA MET A 111 -10.43 7.20 23.04
C MET A 111 -9.75 6.50 24.23
N ALA A 112 -10.24 5.33 24.65
CA ALA A 112 -9.73 4.59 25.80
C ALA A 112 -8.36 3.93 25.51
N ASN A 113 -8.14 3.43 24.30
CA ASN A 113 -6.92 2.71 23.90
C ASN A 113 -5.96 3.58 23.05
N ARG A 114 -5.59 4.74 23.57
CA ARG A 114 -4.80 5.76 22.85
C ARG A 114 -3.27 5.64 22.97
N SER A 115 -2.77 4.55 23.51
CA SER A 115 -1.33 4.33 23.66
C SER A 115 -0.87 3.12 22.86
N PHE A 116 0.43 2.99 22.58
CA PHE A 116 1.00 1.81 21.93
C PHE A 116 0.90 0.53 22.78
N LEU A 117 0.54 0.61 24.06
CA LEU A 117 0.23 -0.55 24.89
C LEU A 117 -1.16 -1.12 24.59
N ASP A 118 -2.10 -0.24 24.25
CA ASP A 118 -3.52 -0.57 24.17
C ASP A 118 -4.02 -0.66 22.73
N TYR A 119 -3.44 0.13 21.82
CA TYR A 119 -3.75 0.09 20.39
C TYR A 119 -2.89 -0.98 19.71
N ARG A 120 -3.52 -2.05 19.25
CA ARG A 120 -2.82 -3.25 18.79
C ARG A 120 -2.48 -3.22 17.30
N MET A 121 -1.51 -2.40 16.93
CA MET A 121 -0.91 -2.54 15.60
C MET A 121 -0.16 -3.88 15.50
N PRO A 122 -0.21 -4.55 14.35
CA PRO A 122 0.59 -5.75 14.11
C PRO A 122 2.08 -5.49 14.28
N THR A 123 2.77 -6.41 14.92
CA THR A 123 4.23 -6.43 15.00
C THR A 123 4.82 -7.38 13.96
N SER A 124 6.13 -7.37 13.80
CA SER A 124 6.82 -8.30 12.89
C SER A 124 6.68 -9.78 13.28
N LEU A 125 6.25 -10.07 14.52
CA LEU A 125 5.97 -11.44 14.97
C LEU A 125 4.54 -11.88 14.65
N ASP A 126 3.64 -10.95 14.36
CA ASP A 126 2.23 -11.24 14.07
C ASP A 126 1.99 -11.51 12.58
N MET A 127 2.95 -11.19 11.72
CA MET A 127 2.79 -11.24 10.27
C MET A 127 3.84 -12.11 9.60
N PRO A 128 3.43 -12.90 8.57
CA PRO A 128 4.38 -13.59 7.72
C PRO A 128 5.11 -12.60 6.80
N MET A 129 6.14 -13.08 6.10
CA MET A 129 6.64 -12.36 4.92
C MET A 129 5.53 -12.29 3.87
N ILE A 130 5.27 -11.09 3.36
CA ILE A 130 4.26 -10.87 2.33
C ILE A 130 4.88 -11.16 0.96
N ASP A 131 4.37 -12.16 0.26
CA ASP A 131 4.73 -12.45 -1.12
C ASP A 131 4.16 -11.38 -2.04
N THR A 132 5.03 -10.61 -2.69
CA THR A 132 4.62 -9.49 -3.55
C THR A 132 4.87 -9.82 -5.01
N ILE A 133 3.82 -9.74 -5.83
CA ILE A 133 3.88 -9.92 -7.28
C ILE A 133 3.47 -8.60 -7.94
N MET A 134 4.43 -7.89 -8.49
CA MET A 134 4.18 -6.65 -9.22
C MET A 134 3.85 -6.95 -10.68
N VAL A 135 2.70 -6.45 -11.14
CA VAL A 135 2.28 -6.49 -12.55
C VAL A 135 2.50 -5.09 -13.12
N GLU A 136 3.25 -5.02 -14.21
CA GLU A 136 3.53 -3.74 -14.88
C GLU A 136 2.64 -3.57 -16.11
N VAL A 137 1.54 -2.82 -15.96
CA VAL A 137 0.71 -2.32 -17.06
C VAL A 137 0.84 -0.80 -17.10
N PRO A 138 1.71 -0.24 -17.95
CA PRO A 138 1.98 1.20 -17.95
C PRO A 138 0.71 2.04 -18.06
N ASN A 139 0.59 3.04 -17.20
CA ASN A 139 -0.53 3.97 -17.22
C ASN A 139 -0.34 4.99 -18.37
N PRO A 140 -1.21 4.98 -19.38
CA PRO A 140 -1.07 5.88 -20.52
C PRO A 140 -1.30 7.36 -20.18
N LEU A 141 -1.92 7.63 -19.03
CA LEU A 141 -2.22 8.98 -18.56
C LEU A 141 -1.09 9.61 -17.74
N HIS A 142 -0.04 8.84 -17.43
CA HIS A 142 1.09 9.31 -16.63
C HIS A 142 2.40 9.28 -17.44
N PRO A 143 3.23 10.36 -17.40
CA PRO A 143 4.47 10.44 -18.21
C PRO A 143 5.44 9.27 -18.02
N TYR A 144 5.52 8.73 -16.80
CA TYR A 144 6.38 7.58 -16.48
C TYR A 144 5.61 6.25 -16.45
N GLY A 145 4.31 6.26 -16.77
CA GLY A 145 3.49 5.06 -16.77
C GLY A 145 3.18 4.49 -15.37
N VAL A 146 3.44 5.22 -14.31
CA VAL A 146 3.22 4.74 -12.92
C VAL A 146 1.74 4.72 -12.53
N ARG A 147 1.43 3.90 -11.53
CA ARG A 147 0.15 3.88 -10.82
C ARG A 147 0.38 4.09 -9.32
N GLY A 148 -0.65 4.52 -8.60
CA GLY A 148 -0.59 4.64 -7.14
C GLY A 148 -0.46 3.26 -6.49
N ILE A 149 0.45 3.13 -5.52
CA ILE A 149 0.71 1.88 -4.79
C ILE A 149 0.71 2.07 -3.27
N GLY A 150 0.56 3.31 -2.77
CA GLY A 150 0.61 3.59 -1.34
C GLY A 150 -0.60 3.07 -0.58
N GLU A 151 -1.81 3.29 -1.08
CA GLU A 151 -3.05 2.95 -0.39
C GLU A 151 -3.80 1.77 -1.01
N VAL A 152 -3.53 1.46 -2.28
CA VAL A 152 -4.23 0.36 -2.99
C VAL A 152 -4.08 -0.99 -2.31
N PRO A 153 -2.93 -1.37 -1.75
CA PRO A 153 -2.77 -2.66 -1.08
C PRO A 153 -3.42 -2.74 0.31
N ILE A 154 -3.94 -1.62 0.86
CA ILE A 154 -4.57 -1.60 2.19
C ILE A 154 -5.98 -2.20 2.17
N CYS A 155 -6.76 -1.95 1.11
CA CYS A 155 -8.17 -2.32 1.05
C CYS A 155 -8.43 -3.84 0.92
N PRO A 156 -7.75 -4.59 0.04
CA PRO A 156 -8.04 -6.01 -0.15
C PRO A 156 -7.83 -6.91 1.09
N PRO A 157 -6.86 -6.66 1.99
CA PRO A 157 -6.68 -7.47 3.19
C PRO A 157 -7.90 -7.54 4.09
N LEU A 158 -8.69 -6.46 4.18
CA LEU A 158 -9.91 -6.46 4.99
C LEU A 158 -10.86 -7.57 4.56
N SER A 159 -11.08 -7.72 3.26
CA SER A 159 -11.96 -8.76 2.72
C SER A 159 -11.26 -10.12 2.63
N ALA A 160 -9.99 -10.18 2.24
CA ALA A 160 -9.27 -11.44 2.10
C ALA A 160 -9.15 -12.19 3.43
N ALA A 161 -8.73 -11.49 4.51
CA ALA A 161 -8.64 -12.10 5.84
C ALA A 161 -10.02 -12.48 6.39
N THR A 162 -11.02 -11.59 6.27
CA THR A 162 -12.37 -11.86 6.74
C THR A 162 -13.01 -13.06 6.01
N GLN A 163 -12.78 -13.16 4.70
CA GLN A 163 -13.27 -14.31 3.94
C GLN A 163 -12.56 -15.61 4.33
N ALA A 164 -11.24 -15.57 4.57
CA ALA A 164 -10.50 -16.73 5.03
C ALA A 164 -10.99 -17.20 6.42
N VAL A 165 -11.26 -16.27 7.36
CA VAL A 165 -11.88 -16.60 8.65
C VAL A 165 -13.27 -17.20 8.45
N LYS A 166 -14.09 -16.61 7.59
CA LYS A 166 -15.42 -17.13 7.26
C LYS A 166 -15.36 -18.57 6.74
N GLU A 167 -14.44 -18.89 5.84
CA GLU A 167 -14.28 -20.24 5.31
C GLU A 167 -13.86 -21.24 6.41
N ALA A 168 -12.99 -20.83 7.33
CA ALA A 168 -12.54 -21.65 8.44
C ALA A 168 -13.64 -21.90 9.50
N VAL A 169 -14.45 -20.89 9.80
CA VAL A 169 -15.49 -20.92 10.86
C VAL A 169 -16.85 -21.35 10.32
N GLY A 170 -17.10 -21.20 9.03
CA GLY A 170 -18.38 -21.49 8.38
C GLY A 170 -19.46 -20.42 8.59
N LYS A 171 -19.12 -19.27 9.20
CA LYS A 171 -20.07 -18.17 9.44
C LYS A 171 -19.49 -16.82 8.95
N PRO A 172 -20.32 -15.94 8.37
CA PRO A 172 -19.87 -14.63 7.90
C PRO A 172 -19.65 -13.65 9.04
N PHE A 173 -18.70 -12.72 8.85
CA PHE A 173 -18.44 -11.59 9.74
C PHE A 173 -18.71 -10.29 8.98
N TYR A 174 -19.47 -9.38 9.59
CA TYR A 174 -19.89 -8.11 8.97
C TYR A 174 -19.30 -6.89 9.67
N GLU A 175 -18.55 -7.10 10.75
CA GLU A 175 -17.91 -6.08 11.54
C GLU A 175 -16.43 -6.40 11.74
N LEU A 176 -15.59 -5.37 11.66
CA LEU A 176 -14.15 -5.44 11.87
C LEU A 176 -13.75 -4.75 13.19
N PRO A 177 -12.66 -5.16 13.77
CA PRO A 177 -11.82 -6.33 13.48
C PRO A 177 -12.49 -7.66 13.88
N VAL A 178 -12.12 -8.74 13.17
CA VAL A 178 -12.58 -10.10 13.52
C VAL A 178 -11.71 -10.65 14.64
N LYS A 179 -12.03 -10.24 15.86
CA LYS A 179 -11.28 -10.60 17.07
C LYS A 179 -11.55 -12.02 17.52
N PRO A 180 -10.65 -12.62 18.35
CA PRO A 180 -10.85 -13.94 18.94
C PRO A 180 -12.20 -14.15 19.61
N GLY A 181 -12.70 -13.17 20.36
CA GLY A 181 -14.02 -13.24 20.99
C GLY A 181 -15.16 -13.43 20.00
N ARG A 182 -15.18 -12.68 18.89
CA ARG A 182 -16.19 -12.82 17.83
C ARG A 182 -16.13 -14.17 17.13
N ILE A 183 -14.92 -14.73 16.98
CA ILE A 183 -14.72 -16.07 16.42
C ILE A 183 -15.31 -17.13 17.37
N LEU A 184 -15.02 -17.03 18.67
CA LEU A 184 -15.57 -17.95 19.66
C LEU A 184 -17.09 -17.87 19.77
N GLU A 185 -17.67 -16.66 19.75
CA GLU A 185 -19.12 -16.47 19.70
C GLU A 185 -19.71 -17.15 18.45
N ALA A 186 -19.11 -16.97 17.31
CA ALA A 186 -19.55 -17.62 16.08
C ALA A 186 -19.44 -19.15 16.13
N LEU A 187 -18.39 -19.71 16.73
CA LEU A 187 -18.19 -21.15 16.87
C LEU A 187 -19.22 -21.77 17.89
N ASN A 188 -19.53 -21.06 18.97
CA ASN A 188 -20.45 -21.57 20.02
C ASN A 188 -21.92 -21.35 19.68
N GLY A 189 -22.26 -20.63 18.65
CA GLY A 189 -23.63 -20.54 18.15
C GLY A 189 -24.48 -19.45 18.76
N ASP A 190 -23.91 -18.51 19.48
CA ASP A 190 -24.58 -17.33 20.05
C ASP A 190 -24.61 -16.14 19.08
#